data_9ea22e50f8907bbc7be4232b85de0cac
#
_entry.id   9ea22e50f8907bbc7be4232b85de0cac
#
_cell.length_a   1.000
_cell.length_b   1.000
_cell.length_c   1.000
_cell.angle_alpha   90.00
_cell.angle_beta   90.00
_cell.angle_gamma   90.00
#
_symmetry.space_group_name_H-M   'P 1'
#
loop_
_entity.id
_entity.type
_entity.pdbx_description
1 polymer ?
#
loop_
_entity_poly.entity_id
_entity_poly.type
_entity_poly.pdbx_seq_one_letter_code
_entity_poly.pdbx_strand_id
1 'polypeptide(L)'
;QTDFAKEVAPSRTFVFLRDAEALLASGLIKGGDLSNAIVIVDRKMEQSEIDHLAKLFGYDNIQVKEGILNNLELYFDNEPARHKMLDVIGDLALCGRFIKGRVIAERPGHKANASMVKMLYKEIVAEEREDAYPADLDVITETPLMDINKIRSLLPHRSPFLLVDKIFRLTDNMVIGCKN
;
A
#
# COMPACT_ATOMS: atom_id res chain seq x y z
N GLN A 1 -5.44 -17.46 -15.51
CA GLN A 1 -4.63 -16.43 -14.82
C GLN A 1 -5.24 -15.07 -15.15
N THR A 2 -5.62 -14.29 -14.14
CA THR A 2 -6.25 -12.97 -14.33
C THR A 2 -5.22 -12.00 -14.90
N ASP A 3 -5.54 -11.33 -16.00
CA ASP A 3 -4.73 -10.24 -16.55
C ASP A 3 -5.05 -8.95 -15.79
N PHE A 4 -4.18 -8.58 -14.84
CA PHE A 4 -4.36 -7.40 -14.00
C PHE A 4 -4.60 -6.12 -14.82
N ALA A 5 -3.83 -5.91 -15.89
CA ALA A 5 -3.91 -4.69 -16.68
C ALA A 5 -5.24 -4.56 -17.44
N LYS A 6 -5.83 -5.69 -17.83
CA LYS A 6 -7.09 -5.68 -18.59
C LYS A 6 -8.32 -5.84 -17.73
N GLU A 7 -8.20 -6.59 -16.63
CA GLU A 7 -9.37 -7.02 -15.86
C GLU A 7 -9.55 -6.28 -14.53
N VAL A 8 -8.51 -5.67 -13.99
CA VAL A 8 -8.55 -5.01 -12.68
C VAL A 8 -8.21 -3.53 -12.76
N ALA A 9 -7.08 -3.19 -13.36
CA ALA A 9 -6.57 -1.83 -13.41
C ALA A 9 -7.53 -0.78 -14.03
N PRO A 10 -8.38 -1.10 -15.01
CA PRO A 10 -9.31 -0.12 -15.58
C PRO A 10 -10.50 0.22 -14.67
N SER A 11 -10.71 -0.51 -13.58
CA SER A 11 -11.89 -0.35 -12.73
C SER A 11 -11.90 0.97 -11.98
N ARG A 12 -12.94 1.77 -12.23
CA ARG A 12 -13.09 3.11 -11.64
C ARG A 12 -13.55 3.06 -10.20
N THR A 13 -13.19 4.09 -9.45
CA THR A 13 -13.70 4.29 -8.08
C THR A 13 -15.22 4.50 -8.08
N PHE A 14 -15.84 4.27 -6.93
CA PHE A 14 -17.25 4.49 -6.77
C PHE A 14 -17.57 5.15 -5.43
N VAL A 15 -18.72 5.82 -5.39
CA VAL A 15 -19.25 6.49 -4.21
C VAL A 15 -20.76 6.33 -4.19
N PHE A 16 -21.37 6.23 -3.00
CA PHE A 16 -22.80 6.33 -2.88
C PHE A 16 -23.24 7.79 -2.96
N LEU A 17 -24.34 8.06 -3.62
CA LEU A 17 -24.84 9.42 -3.81
C LEU A 17 -25.00 10.19 -2.49
N ARG A 18 -25.54 9.53 -1.45
CA ARG A 18 -25.67 10.10 -0.11
C ARG A 18 -24.36 10.63 0.49
N ASP A 19 -23.23 10.03 0.10
CA ASP A 19 -21.91 10.41 0.58
C ASP A 19 -21.24 11.42 -0.35
N ALA A 20 -21.60 11.41 -1.65
CA ALA A 20 -21.02 12.28 -2.66
C ALA A 20 -21.29 13.77 -2.38
N GLU A 21 -22.50 14.13 -1.98
CA GLU A 21 -22.88 15.51 -1.66
C GLU A 21 -22.04 16.05 -0.47
N ALA A 22 -21.88 15.25 0.59
CA ALA A 22 -21.09 15.62 1.75
C ALA A 22 -19.59 15.76 1.42
N LEU A 23 -19.08 14.87 0.58
CA LEU A 23 -17.68 14.87 0.14
C LEU A 23 -17.39 16.07 -0.79
N LEU A 24 -18.32 16.43 -1.68
CA LEU A 24 -18.21 17.63 -2.52
C LEU A 24 -18.22 18.90 -1.67
N ALA A 25 -19.17 19.01 -0.74
CA ALA A 25 -19.29 20.16 0.16
C ALA A 25 -18.03 20.34 1.05
N SER A 26 -17.36 19.26 1.44
CA SER A 26 -16.15 19.29 2.24
C SER A 26 -14.86 19.54 1.43
N GLY A 27 -14.94 19.61 0.09
CA GLY A 27 -13.78 19.78 -0.79
C GLY A 27 -12.82 18.57 -0.79
N LEU A 28 -13.26 17.41 -0.32
CA LEU A 28 -12.48 16.19 -0.29
C LEU A 28 -12.39 15.49 -1.65
N ILE A 29 -13.33 15.77 -2.55
CA ILE A 29 -13.26 15.27 -3.93
C ILE A 29 -12.40 16.24 -4.75
N LYS A 30 -11.14 15.91 -4.90
CA LYS A 30 -10.20 16.65 -5.76
C LYS A 30 -10.01 15.88 -7.07
N GLY A 31 -10.73 16.30 -8.13
CA GLY A 31 -10.61 15.68 -9.46
C GLY A 31 -11.55 14.49 -9.70
N GLY A 32 -12.44 14.18 -8.76
CA GLY A 32 -13.55 13.24 -9.01
C GLY A 32 -14.63 13.93 -9.84
N ASP A 33 -15.04 13.27 -10.92
CA ASP A 33 -16.07 13.71 -11.85
C ASP A 33 -16.97 12.52 -12.21
N LEU A 34 -18.18 12.79 -12.68
CA LEU A 34 -19.11 11.76 -13.17
C LEU A 34 -18.57 10.98 -14.38
N SER A 35 -17.50 11.45 -15.03
CA SER A 35 -16.81 10.74 -16.11
C SER A 35 -15.80 9.70 -15.61
N ASN A 36 -15.24 9.87 -14.40
CA ASN A 36 -14.16 9.05 -13.87
C ASN A 36 -14.48 8.33 -12.56
N ALA A 37 -15.67 8.55 -12.00
CA ALA A 37 -16.17 7.89 -10.80
C ALA A 37 -17.60 7.37 -11.01
N ILE A 38 -17.88 6.20 -10.45
CA ILE A 38 -19.21 5.60 -10.50
C ILE A 38 -20.00 6.12 -9.29
N VAL A 39 -21.08 6.88 -9.55
CA VAL A 39 -21.97 7.33 -8.47
C VAL A 39 -23.17 6.39 -8.39
N ILE A 40 -23.24 5.65 -7.29
CA ILE A 40 -24.30 4.67 -7.04
C ILE A 40 -25.48 5.36 -6.35
N VAL A 41 -26.65 5.26 -6.96
CA VAL A 41 -27.93 5.77 -6.44
C VAL A 41 -28.65 4.61 -5.75
N ASP A 42 -28.66 4.62 -4.42
CA ASP A 42 -29.20 3.54 -3.59
C ASP A 42 -30.65 3.81 -3.10
N ARG A 43 -31.30 4.85 -3.64
CA ARG A 43 -32.69 5.22 -3.36
C ARG A 43 -33.41 5.74 -4.60
N LYS A 44 -34.72 5.73 -4.57
CA LYS A 44 -35.52 6.46 -5.59
C LYS A 44 -35.28 7.95 -5.42
N MET A 45 -35.18 8.64 -6.53
CA MET A 45 -34.97 10.08 -6.59
C MET A 45 -36.12 10.73 -7.38
N GLU A 46 -36.54 11.91 -6.94
CA GLU A 46 -37.43 12.78 -7.69
C GLU A 46 -36.64 13.57 -8.75
N GLN A 47 -37.28 13.96 -9.83
CA GLN A 47 -36.62 14.68 -10.93
C GLN A 47 -35.97 15.98 -10.47
N SER A 48 -36.56 16.69 -9.52
CA SER A 48 -36.00 17.91 -8.95
C SER A 48 -34.67 17.70 -8.23
N GLU A 49 -34.47 16.54 -7.58
CA GLU A 49 -33.22 16.16 -6.94
C GLU A 49 -32.16 15.85 -8.01
N ILE A 50 -32.50 15.15 -9.07
CA ILE A 50 -31.65 14.86 -10.21
C ILE A 50 -31.20 16.15 -10.89
N ASP A 51 -32.10 17.09 -11.11
CA ASP A 51 -31.80 18.41 -11.70
C ASP A 51 -30.85 19.24 -10.79
N HIS A 52 -31.04 19.14 -9.48
CA HIS A 52 -30.16 19.78 -8.52
C HIS A 52 -28.72 19.19 -8.58
N LEU A 53 -28.61 17.88 -8.65
CA LEU A 53 -27.31 17.19 -8.79
C LEU A 53 -26.64 17.53 -10.13
N ALA A 54 -27.42 17.62 -11.23
CA ALA A 54 -26.90 18.03 -12.51
C ALA A 54 -26.16 19.37 -12.39
N LYS A 55 -26.83 20.35 -11.78
CA LYS A 55 -26.22 21.68 -11.54
C LYS A 55 -24.99 21.61 -10.63
N LEU A 56 -25.02 20.79 -9.59
CA LEU A 56 -23.92 20.63 -8.63
C LEU A 56 -22.67 20.05 -9.30
N PHE A 57 -22.85 19.10 -10.21
CA PHE A 57 -21.78 18.48 -10.97
C PHE A 57 -21.42 19.22 -12.27
N GLY A 58 -22.13 20.31 -12.61
CA GLY A 58 -21.87 21.09 -13.81
C GLY A 58 -22.38 20.44 -15.11
N TYR A 59 -23.40 19.62 -15.04
CA TYR A 59 -24.03 18.97 -16.19
C TYR A 59 -25.41 19.59 -16.47
N ASP A 60 -25.74 19.74 -17.74
CA ASP A 60 -27.04 20.24 -18.15
C ASP A 60 -28.19 19.24 -17.93
N ASN A 61 -27.88 17.96 -18.02
CA ASN A 61 -28.82 16.87 -17.84
C ASN A 61 -28.12 15.63 -17.31
N ILE A 62 -28.65 15.04 -16.25
CA ILE A 62 -28.23 13.78 -15.67
C ILE A 62 -29.41 12.81 -15.65
N GLN A 63 -29.12 11.56 -15.90
CA GLN A 63 -30.08 10.47 -15.80
C GLN A 63 -29.58 9.42 -14.81
N VAL A 64 -30.55 8.67 -14.26
CA VAL A 64 -30.19 7.49 -13.43
C VAL A 64 -30.63 6.26 -14.20
N LYS A 65 -29.68 5.41 -14.55
CA LYS A 65 -29.91 4.14 -15.23
C LYS A 65 -29.36 3.01 -14.37
N GLU A 66 -30.16 2.03 -14.04
CA GLU A 66 -29.76 0.85 -13.27
C GLU A 66 -29.07 1.19 -11.93
N GLY A 67 -29.50 2.30 -11.30
CA GLY A 67 -28.88 2.76 -10.04
C GLY A 67 -27.54 3.46 -10.20
N ILE A 68 -27.15 3.84 -11.42
CA ILE A 68 -25.92 4.59 -11.70
C ILE A 68 -26.28 5.97 -12.26
N LEU A 69 -25.65 7.00 -11.72
CA LEU A 69 -25.83 8.37 -12.14
C LEU A 69 -25.11 8.63 -13.48
N ASN A 70 -25.74 9.48 -14.31
CA ASN A 70 -25.20 9.96 -15.59
C ASN A 70 -25.00 8.91 -16.68
N ASN A 71 -25.72 7.81 -16.65
CA ASN A 71 -25.66 6.76 -17.68
C ASN A 71 -24.24 6.24 -17.97
N LEU A 72 -23.38 6.26 -16.98
CA LEU A 72 -22.03 5.77 -17.12
C LEU A 72 -22.08 4.26 -17.40
N GLU A 73 -21.61 3.85 -18.57
CA GLU A 73 -21.48 2.43 -18.88
C GLU A 73 -20.33 1.84 -18.06
N LEU A 74 -20.60 0.75 -17.36
CA LEU A 74 -19.58 0.02 -16.62
C LEU A 74 -18.67 -0.73 -17.59
N TYR A 75 -17.38 -0.76 -17.29
CA TYR A 75 -16.42 -1.60 -18.02
C TYR A 75 -16.65 -3.08 -17.72
N PHE A 76 -17.17 -3.39 -16.54
CA PHE A 76 -17.51 -4.74 -16.09
C PHE A 76 -18.78 -4.69 -15.23
N ASP A 77 -19.62 -5.71 -15.30
CA ASP A 77 -20.84 -5.80 -14.48
C ASP A 77 -20.55 -5.70 -12.97
N ASN A 78 -19.36 -6.13 -12.56
CA ASN A 78 -18.88 -6.10 -11.19
C ASN A 78 -17.73 -5.09 -10.97
N GLU A 79 -17.70 -3.98 -11.73
CA GLU A 79 -16.63 -2.98 -11.67
C GLU A 79 -16.35 -2.44 -10.26
N PRO A 80 -17.35 -2.13 -9.40
CA PRO A 80 -17.10 -1.73 -8.02
C PRO A 80 -16.35 -2.78 -7.19
N ALA A 81 -16.63 -4.07 -7.39
CA ALA A 81 -15.91 -5.14 -6.70
C ALA A 81 -14.48 -5.30 -7.20
N ARG A 82 -14.26 -5.09 -8.51
CA ARG A 82 -12.91 -5.08 -9.09
C ARG A 82 -12.10 -3.90 -8.59
N HIS A 83 -12.72 -2.73 -8.45
CA HIS A 83 -12.06 -1.58 -7.83
C HIS A 83 -11.67 -1.87 -6.37
N LYS A 84 -12.53 -2.52 -5.59
CA LYS A 84 -12.13 -2.95 -4.23
C LYS A 84 -10.97 -3.95 -4.22
N MET A 85 -10.88 -4.81 -5.21
CA MET A 85 -9.71 -5.67 -5.38
C MET A 85 -8.45 -4.86 -5.73
N LEU A 86 -8.57 -3.84 -6.58
CA LEU A 86 -7.49 -2.90 -6.91
C LEU A 86 -6.99 -2.18 -5.65
N ASP A 87 -7.91 -1.67 -4.81
CA ASP A 87 -7.60 -1.05 -3.52
C ASP A 87 -6.78 -1.99 -2.61
N VAL A 88 -7.22 -3.24 -2.46
CA VAL A 88 -6.54 -4.23 -1.62
C VAL A 88 -5.14 -4.53 -2.15
N ILE A 89 -4.98 -4.70 -3.46
CA ILE A 89 -3.68 -4.96 -4.11
C ILE A 89 -2.74 -3.77 -3.87
N GLY A 90 -3.23 -2.55 -4.09
CA GLY A 90 -2.45 -1.32 -3.91
C GLY A 90 -2.05 -1.08 -2.46
N ASP A 91 -2.99 -1.25 -1.53
CA ASP A 91 -2.72 -1.07 -0.11
C ASP A 91 -1.71 -2.12 0.41
N LEU A 92 -1.85 -3.39 0.01
CA LEU A 92 -0.91 -4.45 0.40
C LEU A 92 0.49 -4.25 -0.19
N ALA A 93 0.63 -3.63 -1.34
CA ALA A 93 1.93 -3.29 -1.94
C ALA A 93 2.76 -2.36 -1.05
N LEU A 94 2.13 -1.61 -0.13
CA LEU A 94 2.82 -0.76 0.85
C LEU A 94 3.70 -1.55 1.84
N CYS A 95 3.55 -2.88 1.92
CA CYS A 95 4.49 -3.73 2.68
C CYS A 95 5.91 -3.67 2.14
N GLY A 96 6.12 -3.22 0.88
CA GLY A 96 7.43 -3.20 0.23
C GLY A 96 8.00 -4.58 -0.10
N ARG A 97 7.20 -5.63 -0.04
CA ARG A 97 7.55 -7.03 -0.32
C ARG A 97 6.47 -7.70 -1.16
N PHE A 98 6.87 -8.68 -1.95
CA PHE A 98 5.91 -9.53 -2.66
C PHE A 98 5.25 -10.52 -1.69
N ILE A 99 3.93 -10.56 -1.72
CA ILE A 99 3.13 -11.47 -0.91
C ILE A 99 2.85 -12.72 -1.73
N LYS A 100 3.26 -13.89 -1.23
CA LYS A 100 2.91 -15.20 -1.79
C LYS A 100 1.85 -15.86 -0.92
N GLY A 101 0.59 -15.83 -1.35
CA GLY A 101 -0.50 -16.40 -0.58
C GLY A 101 -1.86 -16.16 -1.20
N ARG A 102 -2.91 -16.52 -0.47
CA ARG A 102 -4.29 -16.24 -0.81
C ARG A 102 -4.84 -15.18 0.14
N VAL A 103 -5.31 -14.07 -0.42
CA VAL A 103 -5.97 -13.00 0.34
C VAL A 103 -7.48 -13.15 0.18
N ILE A 104 -8.21 -13.16 1.30
CA ILE A 104 -9.67 -13.14 1.34
C ILE A 104 -10.06 -11.87 2.08
N ALA A 105 -10.77 -10.98 1.41
CA ALA A 105 -11.18 -9.70 1.96
C ALA A 105 -12.70 -9.56 1.88
N GLU A 106 -13.35 -9.43 3.03
CA GLU A 106 -14.78 -9.17 3.14
C GLU A 106 -15.03 -7.70 3.47
N ARG A 107 -15.76 -7.00 2.59
CA ARG A 107 -16.04 -5.56 2.73
C ARG A 107 -14.79 -4.73 3.02
N PRO A 108 -13.72 -4.88 2.20
CA PRO A 108 -12.44 -4.21 2.44
C PRO A 108 -12.56 -2.69 2.35
N GLY A 109 -11.67 -2.01 3.07
CA GLY A 109 -11.52 -0.56 3.00
C GLY A 109 -10.12 -0.16 3.44
N HIS A 110 -9.63 1.00 3.01
CA HIS A 110 -8.27 1.48 3.23
C HIS A 110 -7.82 1.42 4.70
N LYS A 111 -8.72 1.72 5.66
CA LYS A 111 -8.40 1.65 7.09
C LYS A 111 -8.06 0.22 7.54
N ALA A 112 -8.85 -0.76 7.13
CA ALA A 112 -8.63 -2.17 7.46
C ALA A 112 -7.38 -2.70 6.74
N ASN A 113 -7.24 -2.39 5.46
CA ASN A 113 -6.09 -2.76 4.65
C ASN A 113 -4.79 -2.19 5.24
N ALA A 114 -4.77 -0.90 5.61
CA ALA A 114 -3.63 -0.26 6.25
C ALA A 114 -3.27 -0.89 7.61
N SER A 115 -4.26 -1.33 8.38
CA SER A 115 -4.02 -2.07 9.62
C SER A 115 -3.36 -3.41 9.36
N MET A 116 -3.81 -4.15 8.35
CA MET A 116 -3.21 -5.42 7.92
C MET A 116 -1.77 -5.22 7.44
N VAL A 117 -1.52 -4.18 6.63
CA VAL A 117 -0.17 -3.81 6.17
C VAL A 117 0.77 -3.56 7.34
N LYS A 118 0.33 -2.82 8.36
CA LYS A 118 1.14 -2.58 9.57
C LYS A 118 1.49 -3.85 10.34
N MET A 119 0.57 -4.82 10.37
CA MET A 119 0.83 -6.12 11.01
C MET A 119 1.86 -6.90 10.20
N LEU A 120 1.64 -7.06 8.88
CA LEU A 120 2.58 -7.74 7.99
C LEU A 120 3.99 -7.11 8.03
N TYR A 121 4.07 -5.79 8.03
CA TYR A 121 5.34 -5.10 8.08
C TYR A 121 6.11 -5.37 9.38
N LYS A 122 5.43 -5.50 10.52
CA LYS A 122 6.07 -5.87 11.78
C LYS A 122 6.68 -7.27 11.74
N GLU A 123 5.96 -8.24 11.17
CA GLU A 123 6.46 -9.60 11.01
C GLU A 123 7.67 -9.63 10.06
N ILE A 124 7.59 -8.96 8.91
CA ILE A 124 8.69 -8.85 7.95
C ILE A 124 9.96 -8.29 8.63
N VAL A 125 9.82 -7.20 9.39
CA VAL A 125 10.95 -6.58 10.09
C VAL A 125 11.49 -7.47 11.20
N ALA A 126 10.64 -8.26 11.87
CA ALA A 126 11.07 -9.21 12.90
C ALA A 126 11.89 -10.34 12.27
N GLU A 127 11.41 -10.95 11.18
CA GLU A 127 12.15 -11.98 10.42
C GLU A 127 13.51 -11.44 9.91
N GLU A 128 13.53 -10.25 9.32
CA GLU A 128 14.77 -9.63 8.84
C GLU A 128 15.79 -9.38 9.98
N ARG A 129 15.32 -9.12 11.19
CA ARG A 129 16.19 -8.96 12.36
C ARG A 129 16.73 -10.30 12.87
N GLU A 130 15.91 -11.33 12.89
CA GLU A 130 16.35 -12.68 13.27
C GLU A 130 17.38 -13.21 12.28
N ASP A 131 17.19 -13.00 10.99
CA ASP A 131 18.16 -13.39 9.95
C ASP A 131 19.44 -12.53 9.97
N ALA A 132 19.34 -11.25 10.36
CA ALA A 132 20.47 -10.33 10.37
C ALA A 132 21.37 -10.47 11.60
N TYR A 133 20.84 -10.97 12.72
CA TYR A 133 21.57 -11.13 13.97
C TYR A 133 21.41 -12.56 14.47
N PRO A 134 22.46 -13.40 14.40
CA PRO A 134 22.45 -14.67 15.10
C PRO A 134 22.18 -14.41 16.58
N ALA A 135 21.29 -15.21 17.17
CA ALA A 135 20.89 -15.10 18.59
C ALA A 135 22.07 -15.16 19.58
N ASP A 136 23.23 -15.59 19.13
CA ASP A 136 24.47 -15.70 19.87
C ASP A 136 25.30 -14.42 19.83
N LEU A 137 24.79 -13.32 20.38
CA LEU A 137 25.59 -12.10 20.63
C LEU A 137 26.56 -12.22 21.84
N ASP A 138 26.74 -13.38 22.43
CA ASP A 138 27.85 -13.68 23.34
C ASP A 138 29.24 -13.57 22.66
N VAL A 139 29.24 -13.29 21.36
CA VAL A 139 30.46 -13.07 20.53
C VAL A 139 31.33 -11.91 21.02
N ILE A 140 30.79 -10.96 21.81
CA ILE A 140 31.56 -9.81 22.34
C ILE A 140 32.52 -10.24 23.45
N THR A 141 32.30 -11.39 24.07
CA THR A 141 33.23 -11.96 25.10
C THR A 141 34.33 -12.82 24.54
N GLU A 142 34.26 -13.14 23.24
CA GLU A 142 35.29 -13.96 22.58
C GLU A 142 36.53 -13.14 22.19
N THR A 143 37.65 -13.83 22.01
CA THR A 143 38.84 -13.22 21.44
C THR A 143 38.58 -12.82 20.00
N PRO A 144 38.79 -11.56 19.59
CA PRO A 144 38.48 -11.14 18.23
C PRO A 144 39.32 -11.89 17.20
N LEU A 145 38.70 -12.29 16.10
CA LEU A 145 39.37 -12.88 14.93
C LEU A 145 40.40 -11.91 14.33
N MET A 146 40.08 -10.61 14.34
CA MET A 146 40.98 -9.53 13.92
C MET A 146 40.87 -8.35 14.89
N ASP A 147 42.01 -7.86 15.33
CA ASP A 147 42.13 -6.61 16.07
C ASP A 147 42.33 -5.41 15.13
N ILE A 148 42.38 -4.21 15.71
CA ILE A 148 42.55 -2.96 14.95
C ILE A 148 43.83 -2.95 14.09
N ASN A 149 44.93 -3.56 14.56
CA ASN A 149 46.18 -3.58 13.82
C ASN A 149 46.09 -4.48 12.59
N LYS A 150 45.45 -5.64 12.73
CA LYS A 150 45.20 -6.55 11.61
C LYS A 150 44.26 -5.92 10.59
N ILE A 151 43.18 -5.26 11.05
CA ILE A 151 42.24 -4.55 10.19
C ILE A 151 42.95 -3.44 9.40
N ARG A 152 43.80 -2.64 10.08
CA ARG A 152 44.60 -1.57 9.44
C ARG A 152 45.63 -2.09 8.44
N SER A 153 46.10 -3.32 8.57
CA SER A 153 46.99 -3.92 7.60
C SER A 153 46.28 -4.37 6.32
N LEU A 154 44.97 -4.62 6.39
CA LEU A 154 44.12 -5.05 5.27
C LEU A 154 43.41 -3.90 4.58
N LEU A 155 42.98 -2.89 5.34
CA LEU A 155 42.22 -1.75 4.84
C LEU A 155 43.08 -0.48 4.81
N PRO A 156 43.03 0.33 3.74
CA PRO A 156 43.74 1.61 3.66
C PRO A 156 43.09 2.69 4.57
N HIS A 157 41.92 2.45 5.08
CA HIS A 157 41.14 3.42 5.88
C HIS A 157 41.81 3.72 7.22
N ARG A 158 41.70 4.96 7.67
CA ARG A 158 42.20 5.48 8.96
C ARG A 158 41.11 6.34 9.60
N SER A 159 41.26 6.71 10.87
CA SER A 159 40.31 7.62 11.52
C SER A 159 40.18 8.92 10.70
N PRO A 160 38.96 9.46 10.52
CA PRO A 160 37.66 9.03 11.08
C PRO A 160 36.94 7.95 10.26
N PHE A 161 37.47 7.50 9.13
CA PHE A 161 36.82 6.60 8.18
C PHE A 161 36.97 5.12 8.47
N LEU A 162 37.79 4.75 9.43
CA LEU A 162 37.88 3.37 9.91
C LEU A 162 36.77 3.11 10.93
N LEU A 163 35.67 2.47 10.46
CA LEU A 163 34.45 2.31 11.21
C LEU A 163 34.36 1.03 12.04
N VAL A 164 35.43 0.21 12.08
CA VAL A 164 35.48 -1.03 12.86
C VAL A 164 36.80 -1.17 13.54
N ASP A 165 36.78 -1.57 14.83
CA ASP A 165 37.99 -1.77 15.65
C ASP A 165 38.32 -3.25 15.90
N LYS A 166 37.32 -4.13 15.89
CA LYS A 166 37.47 -5.57 16.06
C LYS A 166 36.47 -6.32 15.18
N ILE A 167 36.88 -7.47 14.66
CA ILE A 167 36.03 -8.43 13.95
C ILE A 167 36.07 -9.73 14.74
N PHE A 168 34.91 -10.24 15.10
CA PHE A 168 34.73 -11.48 15.86
C PHE A 168 34.37 -12.66 14.97
N ARG A 169 33.59 -12.41 13.90
CA ARG A 169 33.18 -13.45 12.93
C ARG A 169 33.26 -12.90 11.51
N LEU A 170 33.73 -13.72 10.59
CA LEU A 170 33.78 -13.43 9.16
C LEU A 170 33.41 -14.68 8.40
N THR A 171 32.39 -14.59 7.56
CA THR A 171 31.93 -15.62 6.62
C THR A 171 31.75 -15.01 5.24
N ASP A 172 31.36 -15.80 4.25
CA ASP A 172 31.18 -15.33 2.86
C ASP A 172 30.09 -14.26 2.74
N ASN A 173 29.13 -14.23 3.65
CA ASN A 173 27.96 -13.35 3.59
C ASN A 173 27.71 -12.53 4.86
N MET A 174 28.58 -12.64 5.89
CA MET A 174 28.35 -11.97 7.17
C MET A 174 29.67 -11.57 7.82
N VAL A 175 29.69 -10.37 8.40
CA VAL A 175 30.79 -9.88 9.27
C VAL A 175 30.18 -9.38 10.57
N ILE A 176 30.70 -9.86 11.70
CA ILE A 176 30.37 -9.34 13.03
C ILE A 176 31.59 -8.63 13.59
N GLY A 177 31.43 -7.36 13.88
CA GLY A 177 32.49 -6.52 14.41
C GLY A 177 31.94 -5.46 15.38
N CYS A 178 32.85 -4.80 16.10
CA CYS A 178 32.50 -3.67 16.94
C CYS A 178 33.34 -2.44 16.66
N LYS A 179 32.81 -1.28 16.99
CA LYS A 179 33.48 0.01 17.08
C LYS A 179 33.43 0.46 18.54
N ASN A 180 34.58 0.79 19.09
CA ASN A 180 34.72 1.38 20.43
C ASN A 180 34.69 2.90 20.37
#